data_578db6c7f85f73f02c2231ed0a05b5d7
#
_entry.id   578db6c7f85f73f02c2231ed0a05b5d7
#
_cell.length_a   1.000
_cell.length_b   1.000
_cell.length_c   1.000
_cell.angle_alpha   90.00
_cell.angle_beta   90.00
_cell.angle_gamma   90.00
#
_symmetry.space_group_name_H-M   'P 1'
#
loop_
_entity.id
_entity.type
_entity.pdbx_description
1 polymer ?
#
loop_
_entity_poly.entity_id
_entity_poly.type
_entity_poly.pdbx_seq_one_letter_code
_entity_poly.pdbx_strand_id
1 'polypeptide(L)'
;VVLTAAEMNAADRFSFVIVKEENLLNGNLEDITIEGVTDVLNKLEEKPKAVLLFTVCLHHFLGCDLERVYQKLEERFPKITFIRCYMDPIMQKHGPTPDQKLRKAIYEPLPKRKADEKAVSFLGSDFVLEKNADLKRIVRAHQGIFRELPGCKSWEDYLALSEGKLFISSYPPSKYGAEALSERLKRPYLYLPGSFDYEEITAQLENFCQAMGYGKLEETISVEEEIAACEKALEKAHEVIGDTAVAIDYLYHPRPLGLAKLLLTHGFRVI
;
A
#
# COMPACT_ATOMS: atom_id res chain seq x y z
N VAL A 1 9.55 -7.24 -3.89
CA VAL A 1 8.30 -8.03 -3.96
C VAL A 1 8.50 -9.42 -3.38
N VAL A 2 9.44 -10.25 -3.90
CA VAL A 2 9.63 -11.64 -3.42
C VAL A 2 10.05 -11.71 -1.95
N LEU A 3 10.99 -10.86 -1.52
CA LEU A 3 11.42 -10.80 -0.12
C LEU A 3 10.25 -10.42 0.80
N THR A 4 9.50 -9.39 0.45
CA THR A 4 8.31 -8.98 1.20
C THR A 4 7.26 -10.09 1.29
N ALA A 5 7.07 -10.84 0.19
CA ALA A 5 6.16 -11.98 0.20
C ALA A 5 6.64 -13.10 1.14
N ALA A 6 7.95 -13.36 1.18
CA ALA A 6 8.52 -14.34 2.11
C ALA A 6 8.37 -13.89 3.57
N GLU A 7 8.61 -12.60 3.88
CA GLU A 7 8.40 -12.02 5.21
C GLU A 7 6.93 -12.11 5.66
N MET A 8 6.00 -12.02 4.71
CA MET A 8 4.55 -12.14 4.96
C MET A 8 4.03 -13.59 4.90
N ASN A 9 4.91 -14.60 4.83
CA ASN A 9 4.53 -16.02 4.63
C ASN A 9 3.64 -16.25 3.40
N ALA A 10 3.87 -15.52 2.32
CA ALA A 10 3.12 -15.59 1.07
C ALA A 10 3.99 -16.03 -0.12
N ALA A 11 5.16 -16.63 0.13
CA ALA A 11 6.07 -17.09 -0.91
C ALA A 11 5.46 -18.20 -1.78
N ASP A 12 4.57 -19.01 -1.24
CA ASP A 12 3.80 -20.04 -1.93
C ASP A 12 2.84 -19.48 -3.00
N ARG A 13 2.54 -18.19 -2.94
CA ARG A 13 1.69 -17.47 -3.92
C ARG A 13 2.47 -16.92 -5.10
N PHE A 14 3.79 -17.14 -5.13
CA PHE A 14 4.65 -16.68 -6.21
C PHE A 14 4.98 -17.82 -7.18
N SER A 15 4.98 -17.48 -8.45
CA SER A 15 5.46 -18.33 -9.53
C SER A 15 6.29 -17.50 -10.49
N PHE A 16 7.20 -18.16 -11.21
CA PHE A 16 8.11 -17.51 -12.13
C PHE A 16 7.97 -18.11 -13.51
N VAL A 17 7.89 -17.26 -14.53
CA VAL A 17 8.10 -17.64 -15.92
C VAL A 17 9.56 -17.33 -16.24
N ILE A 18 10.32 -18.39 -16.54
CA ILE A 18 11.76 -18.26 -16.82
C ILE A 18 11.92 -17.98 -18.30
N VAL A 19 12.52 -16.82 -18.62
CA VAL A 19 12.90 -16.45 -19.99
C VAL A 19 14.38 -16.78 -20.17
N LYS A 20 14.68 -17.58 -21.20
CA LYS A 20 16.04 -17.95 -21.56
C LYS A 20 16.55 -17.06 -22.71
N GLU A 21 17.87 -17.01 -22.91
CA GLU A 21 18.49 -16.26 -23.99
C GLU A 21 17.95 -16.64 -25.36
N GLU A 22 17.74 -17.94 -25.64
CA GLU A 22 17.14 -18.44 -26.88
C GLU A 22 15.75 -17.83 -27.16
N ASN A 23 14.95 -17.53 -26.12
CA ASN A 23 13.66 -16.90 -26.28
C ASN A 23 13.77 -15.45 -26.73
N LEU A 24 14.82 -14.76 -26.25
CA LEU A 24 15.10 -13.38 -26.65
C LEU A 24 15.56 -13.31 -28.11
N LEU A 25 16.44 -14.24 -28.52
CA LEU A 25 16.95 -14.31 -29.87
C LEU A 25 15.85 -14.68 -30.90
N ASN A 26 14.91 -15.53 -30.50
CA ASN A 26 13.81 -15.96 -31.34
C ASN A 26 12.64 -14.94 -31.40
N GLY A 27 12.67 -13.89 -30.58
CA GLY A 27 11.62 -12.85 -30.57
C GLY A 27 10.22 -13.38 -30.16
N ASN A 28 10.17 -14.41 -29.30
CA ASN A 28 8.92 -15.05 -28.89
C ASN A 28 8.54 -14.77 -27.41
N LEU A 29 8.95 -13.61 -26.89
CA LEU A 29 8.79 -13.25 -25.48
C LEU A 29 7.32 -13.18 -25.05
N GLU A 30 6.43 -12.68 -25.92
CA GLU A 30 4.99 -12.66 -25.67
C GLU A 30 4.43 -14.06 -25.48
N ASP A 31 4.75 -14.97 -26.42
CA ASP A 31 4.21 -16.32 -26.40
C ASP A 31 4.75 -17.10 -25.19
N ILE A 32 6.04 -16.97 -24.85
CA ILE A 32 6.62 -17.55 -23.63
C ILE A 32 5.93 -17.02 -22.36
N THR A 33 5.62 -15.73 -22.32
CA THR A 33 4.93 -15.15 -21.18
C THR A 33 3.50 -15.69 -21.09
N ILE A 34 2.75 -15.73 -22.20
CA ILE A 34 1.39 -16.24 -22.25
C ILE A 34 1.35 -17.73 -21.85
N GLU A 35 2.19 -18.55 -22.46
CA GLU A 35 2.20 -20.00 -22.19
C GLU A 35 2.71 -20.31 -20.78
N GLY A 36 3.73 -19.59 -20.30
CA GLY A 36 4.25 -19.77 -18.96
C GLY A 36 3.22 -19.43 -17.87
N VAL A 37 2.50 -18.31 -18.02
CA VAL A 37 1.42 -17.95 -17.09
C VAL A 37 0.26 -18.95 -17.20
N THR A 38 -0.06 -19.40 -18.41
CA THR A 38 -1.10 -20.42 -18.65
C THR A 38 -0.75 -21.73 -17.96
N ASP A 39 0.49 -22.19 -18.08
CA ASP A 39 0.97 -23.43 -17.46
C ASP A 39 0.91 -23.33 -15.91
N VAL A 40 1.38 -22.22 -15.34
CA VAL A 40 1.27 -21.97 -13.90
C VAL A 40 -0.18 -22.04 -13.45
N LEU A 41 -1.07 -21.29 -14.11
CA LEU A 41 -2.47 -21.27 -13.73
C LEU A 41 -3.13 -22.63 -13.87
N ASN A 42 -2.82 -23.40 -14.92
CA ASN A 42 -3.40 -24.73 -15.10
C ASN A 42 -2.99 -25.74 -14.05
N LYS A 43 -1.80 -25.58 -13.45
CA LYS A 43 -1.30 -26.45 -12.37
C LYS A 43 -1.93 -26.16 -11.00
N LEU A 44 -2.55 -25.00 -10.82
CA LEU A 44 -3.23 -24.67 -9.56
C LEU A 44 -4.55 -25.45 -9.46
N GLU A 45 -4.79 -26.08 -8.32
CA GLU A 45 -6.06 -26.77 -8.02
C GLU A 45 -7.21 -25.77 -7.99
N GLU A 46 -7.01 -24.65 -7.28
CA GLU A 46 -7.95 -23.53 -7.23
C GLU A 46 -7.40 -22.33 -7.98
N LYS A 47 -8.19 -21.80 -8.91
CA LYS A 47 -7.80 -20.61 -9.66
C LYS A 47 -7.96 -19.35 -8.80
N PRO A 48 -6.95 -18.46 -8.77
CA PRO A 48 -7.04 -17.20 -8.06
C PRO A 48 -8.09 -16.28 -8.71
N LYS A 49 -8.63 -15.35 -7.93
CA LYS A 49 -9.52 -14.29 -8.46
C LYS A 49 -8.75 -13.18 -9.17
N ALA A 50 -7.49 -12.98 -8.79
CA ALA A 50 -6.61 -12.00 -9.41
C ALA A 50 -5.18 -12.53 -9.53
N VAL A 51 -4.49 -12.08 -10.56
CA VAL A 51 -3.06 -12.34 -10.80
C VAL A 51 -2.35 -11.00 -10.99
N LEU A 52 -1.35 -10.73 -10.16
CA LEU A 52 -0.42 -9.63 -10.37
C LEU A 52 0.70 -10.13 -11.29
N LEU A 53 0.67 -9.72 -12.54
CA LEU A 53 1.69 -10.11 -13.51
C LEU A 53 2.79 -9.04 -13.57
N PHE A 54 3.93 -9.36 -12.96
CA PHE A 54 5.10 -8.48 -12.94
C PHE A 54 5.93 -8.68 -14.21
N THR A 55 6.06 -7.62 -15.00
CA THR A 55 6.97 -7.55 -16.14
C THR A 55 8.15 -6.62 -15.81
N VAL A 56 9.27 -6.83 -16.47
CA VAL A 56 10.52 -6.10 -16.21
C VAL A 56 10.98 -5.33 -17.45
N CYS A 57 11.98 -4.47 -17.30
CA CYS A 57 12.53 -3.63 -18.38
C CYS A 57 12.82 -4.40 -19.68
N LEU A 58 13.17 -5.69 -19.59
CA LEU A 58 13.48 -6.53 -20.75
C LEU A 58 12.31 -6.57 -21.75
N HIS A 59 11.07 -6.63 -21.27
CA HIS A 59 9.89 -6.63 -22.14
C HIS A 59 9.78 -5.35 -22.97
N HIS A 60 10.14 -4.20 -22.39
CA HIS A 60 10.15 -2.92 -23.08
C HIS A 60 11.34 -2.80 -24.06
N PHE A 61 12.54 -3.23 -23.66
CA PHE A 61 13.72 -3.20 -24.53
C PHE A 61 13.55 -4.00 -25.81
N LEU A 62 12.84 -5.10 -25.73
CA LEU A 62 12.57 -5.99 -26.87
C LEU A 62 11.28 -5.64 -27.62
N GLY A 63 10.59 -4.57 -27.24
CA GLY A 63 9.36 -4.15 -27.89
C GLY A 63 8.21 -5.15 -27.74
N CYS A 64 8.18 -5.87 -26.61
CA CYS A 64 7.13 -6.85 -26.30
C CYS A 64 5.74 -6.18 -26.28
N ASP A 65 4.79 -6.73 -27.05
CA ASP A 65 3.39 -6.30 -27.03
C ASP A 65 2.67 -6.86 -25.79
N LEU A 66 2.82 -6.13 -24.67
CA LEU A 66 2.20 -6.49 -23.40
C LEU A 66 0.67 -6.43 -23.46
N GLU A 67 0.08 -5.55 -24.26
CA GLU A 67 -1.39 -5.52 -24.39
C GLU A 67 -1.91 -6.79 -25.03
N ARG A 68 -1.23 -7.31 -26.06
CA ARG A 68 -1.52 -8.63 -26.65
C ARG A 68 -1.40 -9.74 -25.60
N VAL A 69 -0.37 -9.68 -24.74
CA VAL A 69 -0.17 -10.67 -23.67
C VAL A 69 -1.38 -10.68 -22.72
N TYR A 70 -1.77 -9.52 -22.21
CA TYR A 70 -2.90 -9.42 -21.28
C TYR A 70 -4.21 -9.83 -21.96
N GLN A 71 -4.48 -9.37 -23.18
CA GLN A 71 -5.68 -9.76 -23.92
C GLN A 71 -5.79 -11.28 -24.07
N LYS A 72 -4.69 -11.96 -24.43
CA LYS A 72 -4.67 -13.42 -24.57
C LYS A 72 -4.90 -14.16 -23.25
N LEU A 73 -4.34 -13.65 -22.16
CA LEU A 73 -4.55 -14.22 -20.83
C LEU A 73 -6.00 -14.02 -20.35
N GLU A 74 -6.57 -12.84 -20.58
CA GLU A 74 -7.97 -12.52 -20.25
C GLU A 74 -8.96 -13.37 -21.08
N GLU A 75 -8.67 -13.62 -22.37
CA GLU A 75 -9.44 -14.54 -23.22
C GLU A 75 -9.39 -15.98 -22.70
N ARG A 76 -8.22 -16.46 -22.24
CA ARG A 76 -8.04 -17.83 -21.71
C ARG A 76 -8.65 -18.02 -20.33
N PHE A 77 -8.60 -16.97 -19.49
CA PHE A 77 -9.03 -17.00 -18.10
C PHE A 77 -10.01 -15.87 -17.77
N PRO A 78 -11.21 -15.85 -18.33
CA PRO A 78 -12.16 -14.72 -18.23
C PRO A 78 -12.71 -14.49 -16.81
N LYS A 79 -12.43 -15.39 -15.86
CA LYS A 79 -12.81 -15.26 -14.45
C LYS A 79 -11.67 -14.75 -13.55
N ILE A 80 -10.49 -14.53 -14.11
CA ILE A 80 -9.32 -14.05 -13.41
C ILE A 80 -9.07 -12.59 -13.81
N THR A 81 -8.89 -11.72 -12.84
CA THR A 81 -8.49 -10.34 -13.07
C THR A 81 -6.97 -10.26 -13.15
N PHE A 82 -6.42 -9.85 -14.29
CA PHE A 82 -4.98 -9.64 -14.44
C PHE A 82 -4.64 -8.18 -14.12
N ILE A 83 -3.76 -7.97 -13.12
CA ILE A 83 -3.28 -6.66 -12.70
C ILE A 83 -1.92 -6.41 -13.35
N ARG A 84 -1.81 -5.30 -14.09
CA ARG A 84 -0.64 -4.91 -14.86
C ARG A 84 0.43 -4.30 -13.94
N CYS A 85 1.49 -5.06 -13.65
CA CYS A 85 2.56 -4.66 -12.73
C CYS A 85 3.86 -4.39 -13.49
N TYR A 86 3.97 -3.21 -14.09
CA TYR A 86 5.15 -2.83 -14.90
C TYR A 86 6.29 -2.36 -13.99
N MET A 87 7.36 -3.19 -13.91
CA MET A 87 8.58 -2.90 -13.14
C MET A 87 9.71 -2.50 -14.10
N ASP A 88 9.61 -1.28 -14.63
CA ASP A 88 10.45 -0.76 -15.70
C ASP A 88 11.15 0.57 -15.36
N PRO A 89 11.93 0.64 -14.25
CA PRO A 89 12.52 1.90 -13.78
C PRO A 89 13.51 2.52 -14.80
N ILE A 90 14.20 1.70 -15.60
CA ILE A 90 15.21 2.16 -16.56
C ILE A 90 14.56 2.91 -17.73
N MET A 91 13.35 2.54 -18.12
CA MET A 91 12.62 3.17 -19.23
C MET A 91 11.98 4.49 -18.84
N GLN A 92 11.95 4.83 -17.57
CA GLN A 92 11.22 5.98 -17.08
C GLN A 92 12.18 7.16 -16.82
N LYS A 93 12.05 8.20 -17.63
CA LYS A 93 12.79 9.46 -17.42
C LYS A 93 12.02 10.45 -16.54
N HIS A 94 10.69 10.44 -16.61
CA HIS A 94 9.79 11.37 -15.90
C HIS A 94 8.48 10.67 -15.52
N GLY A 95 7.73 11.24 -14.55
CA GLY A 95 6.42 10.76 -14.13
C GLY A 95 6.46 9.79 -12.92
N PRO A 96 5.36 9.05 -12.65
CA PRO A 96 5.24 8.22 -11.48
C PRO A 96 6.20 7.04 -11.50
N THR A 97 6.80 6.73 -10.36
CA THR A 97 7.71 5.59 -10.18
C THR A 97 7.00 4.26 -10.42
N PRO A 98 7.74 3.15 -10.64
CA PRO A 98 7.14 1.81 -10.73
C PRO A 98 6.29 1.44 -9.51
N ASP A 99 6.71 1.81 -8.30
CA ASP A 99 5.93 1.60 -7.07
C ASP A 99 4.62 2.39 -7.09
N GLN A 100 4.65 3.66 -7.49
CA GLN A 100 3.43 4.46 -7.64
C GLN A 100 2.47 3.89 -8.70
N LYS A 101 3.00 3.41 -9.84
CA LYS A 101 2.21 2.75 -10.88
C LYS A 101 1.59 1.44 -10.36
N LEU A 102 2.36 0.63 -9.63
CA LEU A 102 1.87 -0.61 -9.03
C LEU A 102 0.72 -0.34 -8.05
N ARG A 103 0.89 0.64 -7.14
CA ARG A 103 -0.17 1.00 -6.18
C ARG A 103 -1.44 1.50 -6.87
N LYS A 104 -1.31 2.21 -7.99
CA LYS A 104 -2.47 2.57 -8.82
C LYS A 104 -3.11 1.34 -9.47
N ALA A 105 -2.30 0.47 -10.10
CA ALA A 105 -2.78 -0.73 -10.79
C ALA A 105 -3.54 -1.68 -9.85
N ILE A 106 -3.09 -1.82 -8.60
CA ILE A 106 -3.79 -2.62 -7.58
C ILE A 106 -5.22 -2.12 -7.32
N TYR A 107 -5.52 -0.85 -7.50
CA TYR A 107 -6.86 -0.29 -7.28
C TYR A 107 -7.71 -0.19 -8.55
N GLU A 108 -7.16 -0.43 -9.74
CA GLU A 108 -7.92 -0.39 -11.00
C GLU A 108 -9.09 -1.38 -11.08
N PRO A 109 -8.98 -2.63 -10.56
CA PRO A 109 -10.10 -3.57 -10.58
C PRO A 109 -11.25 -3.22 -9.64
N LEU A 110 -11.05 -2.29 -8.69
CA LEU A 110 -12.10 -1.95 -7.73
C LEU A 110 -13.34 -1.38 -8.43
N PRO A 111 -14.53 -1.97 -8.23
CA PRO A 111 -15.76 -1.53 -8.90
C PRO A 111 -16.28 -0.23 -8.32
N LYS A 112 -17.14 0.45 -9.08
CA LYS A 112 -17.91 1.56 -8.54
C LYS A 112 -19.10 1.02 -7.73
N ARG A 113 -18.94 0.99 -6.42
CA ARG A 113 -20.01 0.62 -5.47
C ARG A 113 -20.58 1.84 -4.75
N LYS A 114 -21.74 1.71 -4.14
CA LYS A 114 -22.32 2.75 -3.27
C LYS A 114 -21.39 2.93 -2.06
N ALA A 115 -21.22 4.18 -1.63
CA ALA A 115 -20.51 4.46 -0.41
C ALA A 115 -21.25 3.90 0.81
N ASP A 116 -20.50 3.31 1.71
CA ASP A 116 -20.95 3.04 3.07
C ASP A 116 -20.55 4.24 3.94
N GLU A 117 -21.53 4.97 4.44
CA GLU A 117 -21.34 6.21 5.21
C GLU A 117 -20.52 6.01 6.50
N LYS A 118 -20.37 4.76 6.95
CA LYS A 118 -19.59 4.39 8.12
C LYS A 118 -18.17 3.90 7.79
N ALA A 119 -17.87 3.70 6.51
CA ALA A 119 -16.62 3.07 6.11
C ALA A 119 -15.55 4.09 5.71
N VAL A 120 -14.34 3.86 6.17
CA VAL A 120 -13.11 4.47 5.65
C VAL A 120 -12.21 3.40 5.05
N SER A 121 -11.58 3.70 3.91
CA SER A 121 -10.64 2.79 3.27
C SER A 121 -9.24 3.39 3.30
N PHE A 122 -8.34 2.72 4.03
CA PHE A 122 -6.93 3.06 4.12
C PHE A 122 -6.16 2.37 2.99
N LEU A 123 -5.57 3.17 2.12
CA LEU A 123 -4.99 2.74 0.87
C LEU A 123 -3.45 2.85 0.90
N GLY A 124 -2.78 1.84 0.35
CA GLY A 124 -1.35 1.88 0.07
C GLY A 124 -0.44 1.56 1.25
N SER A 125 -0.95 1.11 2.37
CA SER A 125 -0.13 0.45 3.39
C SER A 125 0.23 -0.97 2.95
N ASP A 126 1.45 -1.39 3.21
CA ASP A 126 1.92 -2.76 2.98
C ASP A 126 1.66 -3.66 4.19
N PHE A 127 1.42 -3.06 5.35
CA PHE A 127 1.15 -3.75 6.62
C PHE A 127 -0.18 -3.29 7.21
N VAL A 128 -0.81 -4.21 7.93
CA VAL A 128 -2.00 -3.90 8.74
C VAL A 128 -1.62 -2.89 9.81
N LEU A 129 -2.40 -1.82 9.97
CA LEU A 129 -2.23 -0.91 11.08
C LEU A 129 -2.46 -1.64 12.42
N GLU A 130 -1.71 -1.26 13.42
CA GLU A 130 -1.91 -1.75 14.78
C GLU A 130 -3.36 -1.58 15.23
N LYS A 131 -3.83 -2.56 16.02
CA LYS A 131 -5.22 -2.59 16.50
C LYS A 131 -5.60 -1.31 17.28
N ASN A 132 -4.61 -0.75 17.98
CA ASN A 132 -4.76 0.44 18.81
C ASN A 132 -4.27 1.73 18.13
N ALA A 133 -3.98 1.72 16.82
CA ALA A 133 -3.67 2.93 16.07
C ALA A 133 -4.83 3.93 16.17
N ASP A 134 -4.53 5.22 16.30
CA ASP A 134 -5.50 6.29 16.57
C ASP A 134 -6.65 6.30 15.54
N LEU A 135 -6.34 6.17 14.26
CA LEU A 135 -7.36 6.09 13.21
C LEU A 135 -8.35 4.94 13.44
N LYS A 136 -7.86 3.76 13.86
CA LYS A 136 -8.73 2.61 14.17
C LYS A 136 -9.52 2.81 15.46
N ARG A 137 -8.94 3.47 16.47
CA ARG A 137 -9.62 3.81 17.72
C ARG A 137 -10.76 4.78 17.47
N ILE A 138 -10.52 5.85 16.71
CA ILE A 138 -11.52 6.86 16.34
C ILE A 138 -12.67 6.19 15.58
N VAL A 139 -12.36 5.44 14.50
CA VAL A 139 -13.40 4.77 13.70
C VAL A 139 -14.25 3.81 14.55
N ARG A 140 -13.62 3.06 15.45
CA ARG A 140 -14.31 2.12 16.34
C ARG A 140 -15.22 2.84 17.35
N ALA A 141 -14.79 3.95 17.93
CA ALA A 141 -15.59 4.74 18.85
C ALA A 141 -16.88 5.25 18.22
N HIS A 142 -16.84 5.54 16.91
CA HIS A 142 -18.00 5.97 16.13
C HIS A 142 -18.73 4.80 15.43
N GLN A 143 -18.48 3.55 15.84
CA GLN A 143 -19.08 2.35 15.23
C GLN A 143 -18.88 2.28 13.71
N GLY A 144 -17.76 2.84 13.23
CA GLY A 144 -17.37 2.84 11.83
C GLY A 144 -16.68 1.55 11.42
N ILE A 145 -16.41 1.45 10.11
CA ILE A 145 -15.71 0.32 9.48
C ILE A 145 -14.40 0.82 8.92
N PHE A 146 -13.29 0.26 9.41
CA PHE A 146 -11.96 0.54 8.88
C PHE A 146 -11.52 -0.59 7.95
N ARG A 147 -11.34 -0.27 6.66
CA ARG A 147 -10.90 -1.22 5.63
C ARG A 147 -9.47 -0.89 5.21
N GLU A 148 -8.63 -1.89 5.09
CA GLU A 148 -7.24 -1.77 4.65
C GLU A 148 -6.85 -2.98 3.80
N LEU A 149 -6.07 -2.77 2.73
CA LEU A 149 -5.71 -3.83 1.78
C LEU A 149 -5.01 -5.02 2.46
N PRO A 150 -3.99 -4.82 3.34
CA PRO A 150 -3.33 -5.95 4.01
C PRO A 150 -4.24 -6.74 4.96
N GLY A 151 -5.36 -6.16 5.36
CA GLY A 151 -6.37 -6.79 6.21
C GLY A 151 -7.38 -7.64 5.45
N CYS A 152 -7.42 -7.57 4.13
CA CYS A 152 -8.36 -8.34 3.30
C CYS A 152 -8.04 -9.82 3.34
N LYS A 153 -9.05 -10.64 3.67
CA LYS A 153 -8.93 -12.11 3.71
C LYS A 153 -9.60 -12.79 2.52
N SER A 154 -10.39 -12.05 1.77
CA SER A 154 -11.13 -12.55 0.61
C SER A 154 -11.12 -11.53 -0.52
N TRP A 155 -11.49 -12.01 -1.72
CA TRP A 155 -11.71 -11.14 -2.88
C TRP A 155 -12.81 -10.10 -2.62
N GLU A 156 -13.85 -10.48 -1.90
CA GLU A 156 -14.94 -9.56 -1.55
C GLU A 156 -14.49 -8.46 -0.59
N ASP A 157 -13.63 -8.77 0.40
CA ASP A 157 -13.03 -7.75 1.27
C ASP A 157 -12.23 -6.73 0.47
N TYR A 158 -11.47 -7.22 -0.54
CA TYR A 158 -10.74 -6.34 -1.44
C TYR A 158 -11.69 -5.46 -2.26
N LEU A 159 -12.75 -6.02 -2.84
CA LEU A 159 -13.73 -5.23 -3.60
C LEU A 159 -14.45 -4.21 -2.71
N ALA A 160 -14.68 -4.54 -1.44
CA ALA A 160 -15.30 -3.65 -0.46
C ALA A 160 -14.44 -2.41 -0.12
N LEU A 161 -13.14 -2.40 -0.46
CA LEU A 161 -12.33 -1.18 -0.35
C LEU A 161 -12.92 -0.02 -1.16
N SER A 162 -13.66 -0.29 -2.24
CA SER A 162 -14.34 0.73 -3.06
C SER A 162 -15.54 1.40 -2.36
N GLU A 163 -16.01 0.85 -1.24
CA GLU A 163 -17.18 1.33 -0.53
C GLU A 163 -16.87 2.42 0.50
N GLY A 164 -15.58 2.73 0.72
CA GLY A 164 -15.21 3.81 1.64
C GLY A 164 -15.94 5.12 1.32
N LYS A 165 -16.55 5.74 2.33
CA LYS A 165 -17.03 7.13 2.27
C LYS A 165 -15.86 8.08 2.05
N LEU A 166 -14.75 7.79 2.73
CA LEU A 166 -13.49 8.52 2.66
C LEU A 166 -12.37 7.55 2.32
N PHE A 167 -11.52 7.93 1.38
CA PHE A 167 -10.24 7.28 1.15
C PHE A 167 -9.13 8.02 1.87
N ILE A 168 -8.25 7.29 2.53
CA ILE A 168 -7.08 7.87 3.21
C ILE A 168 -5.82 7.11 2.83
N SER A 169 -4.67 7.78 2.86
CA SER A 169 -3.36 7.13 2.77
C SER A 169 -2.32 7.89 3.59
N SER A 170 -1.26 7.21 4.00
CA SER A 170 -0.17 7.81 4.78
C SER A 170 1.19 7.67 4.12
N TYR A 171 1.40 6.63 3.32
CA TYR A 171 2.67 6.37 2.65
C TYR A 171 2.82 7.20 1.37
N PRO A 172 3.93 7.96 1.18
CA PRO A 172 4.05 8.90 0.05
C PRO A 172 3.83 8.29 -1.33
N PRO A 173 4.38 7.11 -1.69
CA PRO A 173 4.12 6.48 -2.97
C PRO A 173 2.67 6.08 -3.20
N SER A 174 1.90 5.82 -2.14
CA SER A 174 0.49 5.43 -2.25
C SER A 174 -0.44 6.56 -2.66
N LYS A 175 -0.02 7.81 -2.46
CA LYS A 175 -0.79 9.01 -2.80
C LYS A 175 -1.27 8.98 -4.25
N TYR A 176 -0.39 8.65 -5.19
CA TYR A 176 -0.71 8.60 -6.62
C TYR A 176 -1.86 7.63 -6.96
N GLY A 177 -1.82 6.41 -6.39
CA GLY A 177 -2.87 5.42 -6.60
C GLY A 177 -4.18 5.76 -5.89
N ALA A 178 -4.09 6.31 -4.67
CA ALA A 178 -5.25 6.71 -3.88
C ALA A 178 -6.00 7.89 -4.49
N GLU A 179 -5.27 8.90 -5.00
CA GLU A 179 -5.85 10.03 -5.73
C GLU A 179 -6.57 9.56 -7.00
N ALA A 180 -5.92 8.71 -7.80
CA ALA A 180 -6.52 8.17 -9.02
C ALA A 180 -7.80 7.37 -8.74
N LEU A 181 -7.84 6.58 -7.64
CA LEU A 181 -9.05 5.88 -7.22
C LEU A 181 -10.14 6.84 -6.77
N SER A 182 -9.78 7.85 -5.97
CA SER A 182 -10.68 8.90 -5.48
C SER A 182 -11.37 9.62 -6.64
N GLU A 183 -10.62 10.07 -7.63
CA GLU A 183 -11.13 10.72 -8.83
C GLU A 183 -12.10 9.81 -9.61
N ARG A 184 -11.68 8.55 -9.86
CA ARG A 184 -12.45 7.57 -10.62
C ARG A 184 -13.78 7.22 -9.95
N LEU A 185 -13.78 7.05 -8.64
CA LEU A 185 -14.97 6.69 -7.87
C LEU A 185 -15.75 7.91 -7.34
N LYS A 186 -15.20 9.12 -7.51
CA LYS A 186 -15.76 10.39 -7.00
C LYS A 186 -15.99 10.31 -5.48
N ARG A 187 -14.92 9.97 -4.74
CA ARG A 187 -14.90 9.90 -3.27
C ARG A 187 -13.94 10.94 -2.72
N PRO A 188 -14.21 11.52 -1.55
CA PRO A 188 -13.23 12.33 -0.83
C PRO A 188 -11.95 11.53 -0.55
N TYR A 189 -10.83 12.22 -0.59
CA TYR A 189 -9.52 11.66 -0.27
C TYR A 189 -8.78 12.58 0.69
N LEU A 190 -8.12 12.00 1.67
CA LEU A 190 -7.30 12.69 2.65
C LEU A 190 -5.92 12.02 2.76
N TYR A 191 -4.87 12.80 2.55
CA TYR A 191 -3.51 12.35 2.76
C TYR A 191 -3.07 12.68 4.18
N LEU A 192 -2.74 11.64 4.97
CA LEU A 192 -2.32 11.71 6.36
C LEU A 192 -0.91 11.12 6.46
N PRO A 193 0.15 11.90 6.20
CA PRO A 193 1.51 11.36 6.07
C PRO A 193 2.11 10.81 7.36
N GLY A 194 1.39 10.93 8.48
CA GLY A 194 1.94 10.66 9.80
C GLY A 194 2.96 11.72 10.22
N SER A 195 3.28 11.80 11.48
CA SER A 195 4.27 12.75 11.99
C SER A 195 4.91 12.26 13.28
N PHE A 196 5.99 12.93 13.69
CA PHE A 196 6.61 12.86 15.01
C PHE A 196 6.45 14.19 15.77
N ASP A 197 5.64 15.09 15.25
CA ASP A 197 5.27 16.37 15.86
C ASP A 197 3.82 16.27 16.35
N TYR A 198 3.59 16.53 17.63
CA TYR A 198 2.28 16.32 18.26
C TYR A 198 1.20 17.25 17.70
N GLU A 199 1.54 18.50 17.38
CA GLU A 199 0.59 19.45 16.79
C GLU A 199 0.19 18.98 15.39
N GLU A 200 1.15 18.52 14.57
CA GLU A 200 0.88 17.99 13.24
C GLU A 200 0.04 16.70 13.30
N ILE A 201 0.31 15.80 14.26
CA ILE A 201 -0.51 14.58 14.47
C ILE A 201 -1.93 14.96 14.82
N THR A 202 -2.10 15.84 15.81
CA THR A 202 -3.41 16.31 16.27
C THR A 202 -4.21 16.91 15.11
N ALA A 203 -3.61 17.83 14.35
CA ALA A 203 -4.27 18.45 13.20
C ALA A 203 -4.67 17.44 12.12
N GLN A 204 -3.86 16.41 11.88
CA GLN A 204 -4.22 15.34 10.94
C GLN A 204 -5.42 14.52 11.42
N LEU A 205 -5.48 14.19 12.72
CA LEU A 205 -6.60 13.44 13.29
C LEU A 205 -7.89 14.28 13.35
N GLU A 206 -7.80 15.57 13.65
CA GLU A 206 -8.93 16.50 13.57
C GLU A 206 -9.50 16.60 12.15
N ASN A 207 -8.63 16.75 11.15
CA ASN A 207 -9.03 16.76 9.74
C ASN A 207 -9.71 15.45 9.34
N PHE A 208 -9.24 14.33 9.85
CA PHE A 208 -9.88 13.03 9.64
C PHE A 208 -11.27 12.97 10.29
N CYS A 209 -11.40 13.39 11.55
CA CYS A 209 -12.70 13.46 12.24
C CYS A 209 -13.70 14.34 11.49
N GLN A 210 -13.26 15.52 11.04
CA GLN A 210 -14.08 16.44 10.25
C GLN A 210 -14.53 15.80 8.93
N ALA A 211 -13.62 15.17 8.19
CA ALA A 211 -13.92 14.51 6.89
C ALA A 211 -14.93 13.36 7.04
N MET A 212 -14.87 12.63 8.15
CA MET A 212 -15.82 11.56 8.46
C MET A 212 -17.12 12.06 9.10
N GLY A 213 -17.16 13.29 9.62
CA GLY A 213 -18.29 13.84 10.35
C GLY A 213 -18.42 13.29 11.78
N TYR A 214 -17.28 12.98 12.42
CA TYR A 214 -17.22 12.37 13.76
C TYR A 214 -17.24 13.38 14.92
N GLY A 215 -17.35 14.68 14.64
CA GLY A 215 -17.27 15.70 15.69
C GLY A 215 -15.83 16.06 16.05
N LYS A 216 -15.61 16.47 17.30
CA LYS A 216 -14.29 16.88 17.77
C LYS A 216 -13.46 15.69 18.20
N LEU A 217 -12.14 15.77 17.97
CA LEU A 217 -11.21 14.71 18.33
C LEU A 217 -11.22 14.41 19.84
N GLU A 218 -11.31 15.46 20.68
CA GLU A 218 -11.28 15.33 22.14
C GLU A 218 -12.48 14.53 22.70
N GLU A 219 -13.56 14.39 21.94
CA GLU A 219 -14.69 13.55 22.34
C GLU A 219 -14.35 12.04 22.27
N THR A 220 -13.25 11.70 21.60
CA THR A 220 -12.84 10.31 21.36
C THR A 220 -11.49 9.96 21.92
N ILE A 221 -10.52 10.87 21.82
CA ILE A 221 -9.12 10.70 22.26
C ILE A 221 -8.73 11.92 23.10
N SER A 222 -8.23 11.69 24.30
CA SER A 222 -7.55 12.72 25.09
C SER A 222 -6.14 12.91 24.52
N VAL A 223 -5.94 14.00 23.79
CA VAL A 223 -4.64 14.32 23.17
C VAL A 223 -3.55 14.48 24.21
N GLU A 224 -3.87 15.11 25.36
CA GLU A 224 -2.95 15.32 26.46
C GLU A 224 -2.47 14.00 27.07
N GLU A 225 -3.38 13.01 27.25
CA GLU A 225 -3.03 11.69 27.78
C GLU A 225 -2.15 10.90 26.82
N GLU A 226 -2.42 10.98 25.51
CA GLU A 226 -1.60 10.31 24.49
C GLU A 226 -0.21 10.94 24.39
N ILE A 227 -0.09 12.27 24.44
CA ILE A 227 1.20 12.96 24.51
C ILE A 227 1.97 12.54 25.76
N ALA A 228 1.33 12.56 26.93
CA ALA A 228 1.97 12.15 28.17
C ALA A 228 2.47 10.69 28.13
N ALA A 229 1.71 9.80 27.48
CA ALA A 229 2.12 8.41 27.28
C ALA A 229 3.33 8.29 26.33
N CYS A 230 3.37 9.09 25.25
CA CYS A 230 4.50 9.14 24.33
C CYS A 230 5.77 9.68 25.02
N GLU A 231 5.66 10.78 25.78
CA GLU A 231 6.78 11.36 26.53
C GLU A 231 7.36 10.35 27.52
N LYS A 232 6.51 9.70 28.30
CA LYS A 232 6.95 8.64 29.22
C LYS A 232 7.64 7.46 28.52
N ALA A 233 7.18 7.10 27.32
CA ALA A 233 7.80 6.05 26.53
C ALA A 233 9.18 6.47 26.01
N LEU A 234 9.35 7.74 25.62
CA LEU A 234 10.63 8.31 25.19
C LEU A 234 11.63 8.40 26.36
N GLU A 235 11.20 8.83 27.54
CA GLU A 235 12.03 8.83 28.76
C GLU A 235 12.56 7.42 29.07
N LYS A 236 11.66 6.44 29.08
CA LYS A 236 12.04 5.04 29.32
C LYS A 236 12.97 4.49 28.24
N ALA A 237 12.74 4.85 26.98
CA ALA A 237 13.62 4.44 25.87
C ALA A 237 15.02 5.05 26.04
N HIS A 238 15.10 6.31 26.44
CA HIS A 238 16.38 6.99 26.70
C HIS A 238 17.14 6.34 27.87
N GLU A 239 16.45 5.95 28.95
CA GLU A 239 17.07 5.20 30.07
C GLU A 239 17.71 3.88 29.61
N VAL A 240 17.06 3.18 28.66
CA VAL A 240 17.54 1.88 28.15
C VAL A 240 18.69 2.05 27.15
N ILE A 241 18.57 3.01 26.24
CA ILE A 241 19.54 3.23 25.16
C ILE A 241 20.78 4.00 25.65
N GLY A 242 20.61 4.93 26.57
CA GLY A 242 21.69 5.78 27.09
C GLY A 242 22.42 6.54 25.97
N ASP A 243 23.74 6.55 26.05
CA ASP A 243 24.60 7.23 25.08
C ASP A 243 24.84 6.45 23.77
N THR A 244 24.13 5.34 23.55
CA THR A 244 24.26 4.56 22.31
C THR A 244 23.85 5.40 21.12
N ALA A 245 24.70 5.41 20.07
CA ALA A 245 24.40 6.14 18.84
C ALA A 245 23.25 5.48 18.05
N VAL A 246 22.28 6.27 17.65
CA VAL A 246 21.13 5.86 16.86
C VAL A 246 21.31 6.36 15.42
N ALA A 247 21.35 5.44 14.46
CA ALA A 247 21.31 5.76 13.04
C ALA A 247 19.91 5.55 12.50
N ILE A 248 19.45 6.45 11.65
CA ILE A 248 18.08 6.40 11.07
C ILE A 248 18.21 6.51 9.57
N ASP A 249 17.51 5.63 8.85
CA ASP A 249 17.42 5.70 7.40
C ASP A 249 15.97 5.77 6.89
N TYR A 250 15.83 6.02 5.59
CA TYR A 250 14.53 6.12 4.93
C TYR A 250 13.76 4.79 4.89
N LEU A 251 14.44 3.65 4.91
CA LEU A 251 13.78 2.33 4.88
C LEU A 251 13.01 2.04 6.16
N TYR A 252 13.50 2.59 7.28
CA TYR A 252 12.81 2.47 8.55
C TYR A 252 11.51 3.28 8.58
N HIS A 253 11.58 4.54 8.14
CA HIS A 253 10.41 5.43 8.10
C HIS A 253 10.55 6.48 7.00
N PRO A 254 9.48 6.80 6.24
CA PRO A 254 9.54 7.77 5.13
C PRO A 254 9.79 9.24 5.57
N ARG A 255 9.76 9.51 6.89
CA ARG A 255 10.09 10.83 7.48
C ARG A 255 11.24 10.72 8.49
N PRO A 256 12.45 10.29 8.07
CA PRO A 256 13.55 10.03 8.98
C PRO A 256 14.01 11.29 9.75
N LEU A 257 13.96 12.45 9.10
CA LEU A 257 14.36 13.72 9.75
C LEU A 257 13.39 14.15 10.85
N GLY A 258 12.09 13.83 10.74
CA GLY A 258 11.11 14.06 11.78
C GLY A 258 11.41 13.23 13.03
N LEU A 259 11.70 11.94 12.83
CA LEU A 259 12.12 11.05 13.91
C LEU A 259 13.45 11.50 14.53
N ALA A 260 14.43 11.87 13.72
CA ALA A 260 15.71 12.40 14.20
C ALA A 260 15.51 13.65 15.08
N LYS A 261 14.65 14.59 14.65
CA LYS A 261 14.30 15.78 15.43
C LYS A 261 13.71 15.39 16.78
N LEU A 262 12.71 14.50 16.80
CA LEU A 262 12.09 14.02 18.04
C LEU A 262 13.13 13.44 18.99
N LEU A 263 13.96 12.51 18.51
CA LEU A 263 14.98 11.86 19.34
C LEU A 263 16.04 12.86 19.86
N LEU A 264 16.53 13.76 19.02
CA LEU A 264 17.50 14.80 19.44
C LEU A 264 16.93 15.73 20.51
N THR A 265 15.65 16.12 20.40
CA THR A 265 15.00 16.97 21.42
C THR A 265 14.81 16.26 22.77
N HIS A 266 14.83 14.91 22.75
CA HIS A 266 14.75 14.07 23.96
C HIS A 266 16.12 13.53 24.42
N GLY A 267 17.22 14.12 23.97
CA GLY A 267 18.56 13.83 24.46
C GLY A 267 19.22 12.59 23.85
N PHE A 268 18.60 11.91 22.88
CA PHE A 268 19.23 10.78 22.21
C PHE A 268 20.39 11.24 21.31
N ARG A 269 21.42 10.41 21.22
CA ARG A 269 22.55 10.62 20.32
C ARG A 269 22.23 10.10 18.93
N VAL A 270 21.77 10.97 18.03
CA VAL A 270 21.50 10.61 16.61
C VAL A 270 22.71 10.93 15.74
N ILE A 271 23.09 10.05 14.81
CA ILE A 271 24.22 10.19 13.91
C ILE A 271 23.80 9.99 12.43
#